data_73395966737e03b767b697719e2cba1b
#
_entry.id   73395966737e03b767b697719e2cba1b
#
_cell.length_a   1.000
_cell.length_b   1.000
_cell.length_c   1.000
_cell.angle_alpha   90.00
_cell.angle_beta   90.00
_cell.angle_gamma   90.00
#
_symmetry.space_group_name_H-M   'P 1'
#
loop_
_entity.id
_entity.type
_entity.pdbx_description
1 polymer ?
#
loop_
_entity_poly.entity_id
_entity_poly.type
_entity_poly.pdbx_seq_one_letter_code
_entity_poly.pdbx_strand_id
1 'polypeptide(L)'
;MSGNVSRRSFVAAAAGTAALVASGSAVALADDLAGVADGTYTATRPGIGDVTVTLVIGDGAITDAQVDVSGETSFIGAQFGGLYASSILDAQGAEFDTTTGATITCDAVRRAVVDCIAQAKGEQAPVSSVVDDATDTDWLGSEPAIDEADVTETWDTDILIVGAGNGGLTAAAYAAKNGLNFRCIEKYSSPQDVRGWYGVVDSADATAAGAVTMDRKKLLSEISRYASGKCNQRVVKMWMDESADMQAFVSSILTADSYNASVAVTTGEEASWPAECAQENTDYMFPEMEHFWNASDPTQRVQRLGIFAEVCEEAGTPVDFNTAMVKLEKDADGRVTGVIAQNQEDYHLIRINAAKGVLLACGGYAGNPRMMLQLDPLGTAVTTAASYSPRTHGDGIRAAVWAGADMDQEGAPMLFDRGIVEPGVNGGYIENAKAFGGREFPGTVKQFNPGSQPFLKVNRDGERFILPLAQGLEQSLDGVVSLIREKGEVLVGGASN
;
A
#
# COMPACT_ATOMS: atom_id res chain seq x y z
N MET A 1 8.49 18.70 -34.50
CA MET A 1 7.05 19.01 -34.55
C MET A 1 6.51 18.69 -33.17
N SER A 2 6.33 19.72 -32.36
CA SER A 2 5.86 19.59 -30.98
C SER A 2 4.33 19.48 -31.02
N GLY A 3 3.80 18.31 -30.80
CA GLY A 3 2.37 18.10 -30.59
C GLY A 3 2.03 18.40 -29.14
N ASN A 4 1.40 19.55 -28.87
CA ASN A 4 0.80 19.88 -27.59
C ASN A 4 -0.34 18.88 -27.30
N VAL A 5 -0.13 17.94 -26.40
CA VAL A 5 -1.23 17.12 -25.86
C VAL A 5 -2.02 17.99 -24.89
N SER A 6 -3.27 18.27 -25.22
CA SER A 6 -4.12 19.13 -24.40
C SER A 6 -4.63 18.38 -23.17
N ARG A 7 -4.94 19.11 -22.07
CA ARG A 7 -5.58 18.55 -20.85
C ARG A 7 -6.82 17.68 -21.14
N ARG A 8 -7.50 17.91 -22.25
CA ARG A 8 -8.65 17.09 -22.68
C ARG A 8 -8.21 15.71 -23.19
N SER A 9 -7.01 15.59 -23.76
CA SER A 9 -6.46 14.31 -24.19
C SER A 9 -5.97 13.47 -23.00
N PHE A 10 -5.51 14.11 -21.94
CA PHE A 10 -5.08 13.43 -20.69
C PHE A 10 -6.27 12.82 -19.92
N VAL A 11 -7.37 13.56 -19.80
CA VAL A 11 -8.60 13.03 -19.19
C VAL A 11 -9.23 11.93 -20.06
N ALA A 12 -9.11 12.04 -21.38
CA ALA A 12 -9.55 10.99 -22.31
C ALA A 12 -8.61 9.77 -22.32
N ALA A 13 -7.31 9.94 -22.05
CA ALA A 13 -6.37 8.84 -21.91
C ALA A 13 -6.53 8.09 -20.57
N ALA A 14 -6.76 8.81 -19.45
CA ALA A 14 -7.10 8.19 -18.17
C ALA A 14 -8.45 7.44 -18.21
N ALA A 15 -9.42 7.96 -18.96
CA ALA A 15 -10.66 7.24 -19.28
C ALA A 15 -10.44 6.12 -20.32
N GLY A 16 -9.42 6.27 -21.18
CA GLY A 16 -9.06 5.31 -22.21
C GLY A 16 -8.25 4.12 -21.67
N THR A 17 -7.41 4.31 -20.66
CA THR A 17 -6.66 3.23 -20.00
C THR A 17 -7.56 2.38 -19.11
N ALA A 18 -8.55 2.97 -18.44
CA ALA A 18 -9.61 2.19 -17.81
C ALA A 18 -10.41 1.36 -18.83
N ALA A 19 -10.54 1.85 -20.08
CA ALA A 19 -11.21 1.14 -21.16
C ALA A 19 -10.32 0.08 -21.87
N LEU A 20 -8.98 0.16 -21.76
CA LEU A 20 -8.06 -0.81 -22.38
C LEU A 20 -7.72 -1.99 -21.46
N VAL A 21 -7.80 -1.82 -20.15
CA VAL A 21 -7.74 -2.95 -19.19
C VAL A 21 -9.08 -3.73 -19.22
N ALA A 22 -10.17 -3.09 -19.63
CA ALA A 22 -11.47 -3.73 -19.88
C ALA A 22 -11.54 -4.49 -21.24
N SER A 23 -10.46 -4.56 -22.03
CA SER A 23 -10.49 -5.28 -23.32
C SER A 23 -10.35 -6.79 -23.21
N GLY A 24 -10.30 -7.34 -21.99
CA GLY A 24 -10.65 -8.72 -21.69
C GLY A 24 -12.09 -8.79 -21.19
N SER A 25 -13.09 -8.61 -22.08
CA SER A 25 -14.53 -8.76 -21.83
C SER A 25 -15.25 -7.55 -21.20
N ALA A 26 -15.14 -6.35 -21.78
CA ALA A 26 -16.17 -5.32 -21.63
C ALA A 26 -17.38 -5.70 -22.49
N VAL A 27 -18.22 -6.58 -22.02
CA VAL A 27 -19.55 -6.82 -22.58
C VAL A 27 -20.45 -5.70 -22.06
N ALA A 28 -21.16 -5.03 -22.95
CA ALA A 28 -22.17 -4.03 -22.62
C ALA A 28 -23.27 -4.69 -21.77
N LEU A 29 -23.29 -4.42 -20.46
CA LEU A 29 -24.09 -5.14 -19.48
C LEU A 29 -25.58 -4.75 -19.47
N ALA A 30 -25.97 -3.67 -20.11
CA ALA A 30 -27.39 -3.29 -20.21
C ALA A 30 -28.25 -4.29 -21.01
N ASP A 31 -27.65 -5.02 -21.96
CA ASP A 31 -28.32 -6.10 -22.68
C ASP A 31 -28.23 -7.47 -21.95
N ASP A 32 -27.50 -7.55 -20.86
CA ASP A 32 -27.06 -8.80 -20.23
C ASP A 32 -28.01 -9.33 -19.15
N LEU A 33 -28.98 -8.53 -18.71
CA LEU A 33 -29.99 -8.93 -17.72
C LEU A 33 -31.24 -9.56 -18.37
N ALA A 34 -31.35 -9.53 -19.69
CA ALA A 34 -32.47 -10.16 -20.39
C ALA A 34 -32.45 -11.68 -20.26
N GLY A 35 -33.45 -12.23 -19.59
CA GLY A 35 -33.57 -13.67 -19.37
C GLY A 35 -32.80 -14.22 -18.15
N VAL A 36 -32.23 -13.35 -17.36
CA VAL A 36 -31.65 -13.70 -16.06
C VAL A 36 -32.77 -14.07 -15.07
N ALA A 37 -32.55 -15.05 -14.20
CA ALA A 37 -33.56 -15.49 -13.25
C ALA A 37 -33.82 -14.44 -12.17
N ASP A 38 -35.10 -14.24 -11.85
CA ASP A 38 -35.48 -13.42 -10.70
C ASP A 38 -34.98 -14.04 -9.39
N GLY A 39 -34.43 -13.22 -8.51
CA GLY A 39 -33.92 -13.72 -7.23
C GLY A 39 -33.06 -12.71 -6.49
N THR A 40 -32.52 -13.16 -5.37
CA THR A 40 -31.53 -12.43 -4.58
C THR A 40 -30.18 -13.14 -4.68
N TYR A 41 -29.16 -12.44 -5.11
CA TYR A 41 -27.84 -12.97 -5.38
C TYR A 41 -26.80 -12.22 -4.55
N THR A 42 -25.88 -12.95 -3.93
CA THR A 42 -24.85 -12.36 -3.06
C THR A 42 -23.49 -12.88 -3.46
N ALA A 43 -22.55 -11.97 -3.56
CA ALA A 43 -21.15 -12.30 -3.83
C ALA A 43 -20.22 -11.44 -2.95
N THR A 44 -19.04 -12.01 -2.63
CA THR A 44 -18.01 -11.34 -1.86
C THR A 44 -16.70 -11.37 -2.64
N ARG A 45 -16.06 -10.22 -2.73
CA ARG A 45 -14.74 -10.06 -3.37
C ARG A 45 -13.78 -9.32 -2.44
N PRO A 46 -12.49 -9.69 -2.47
CA PRO A 46 -11.49 -8.98 -1.69
C PRO A 46 -11.23 -7.58 -2.27
N GLY A 47 -11.27 -6.59 -1.38
CA GLY A 47 -10.72 -5.26 -1.56
C GLY A 47 -9.49 -5.10 -0.67
N ILE A 48 -9.48 -4.08 0.21
CA ILE A 48 -8.58 -4.03 1.37
C ILE A 48 -9.06 -5.04 2.42
N GLY A 49 -10.36 -5.04 2.72
CA GLY A 49 -11.09 -6.09 3.42
C GLY A 49 -12.09 -6.73 2.47
N ASP A 50 -13.01 -7.52 3.00
CA ASP A 50 -14.07 -8.13 2.21
C ASP A 50 -15.13 -7.11 1.83
N VAL A 51 -15.50 -7.10 0.55
CA VAL A 51 -16.60 -6.34 -0.03
C VAL A 51 -17.70 -7.29 -0.43
N THR A 52 -18.90 -7.13 0.14
CA THR A 52 -20.05 -7.97 -0.16
C THR A 52 -21.15 -7.18 -0.87
N VAL A 53 -21.58 -7.67 -2.01
CA VAL A 53 -22.69 -7.12 -2.78
C VAL A 53 -23.85 -8.10 -2.75
N THR A 54 -25.07 -7.59 -2.50
CA THR A 54 -26.32 -8.34 -2.65
C THR A 54 -27.22 -7.60 -3.64
N LEU A 55 -27.59 -8.26 -4.72
CA LEU A 55 -28.50 -7.76 -5.74
C LEU A 55 -29.83 -8.47 -5.67
N VAL A 56 -30.93 -7.71 -5.84
CA VAL A 56 -32.25 -8.25 -6.13
C VAL A 56 -32.55 -8.01 -7.60
N ILE A 57 -32.72 -9.09 -8.37
CA ILE A 57 -33.05 -9.05 -9.79
C ILE A 57 -34.51 -9.48 -9.94
N GLY A 58 -35.28 -8.72 -10.71
CA GLY A 58 -36.66 -9.01 -11.03
C GLY A 58 -37.08 -8.36 -12.35
N ASP A 59 -37.84 -9.10 -13.15
CA ASP A 59 -38.32 -8.64 -14.47
C ASP A 59 -37.18 -8.17 -15.40
N GLY A 60 -35.98 -8.77 -15.31
CA GLY A 60 -34.84 -8.43 -16.14
C GLY A 60 -34.14 -7.11 -15.75
N ALA A 61 -34.29 -6.65 -14.51
CA ALA A 61 -33.65 -5.47 -13.98
C ALA A 61 -33.14 -5.68 -12.55
N ILE A 62 -32.09 -4.94 -12.16
CA ILE A 62 -31.66 -4.86 -10.77
C ILE A 62 -32.63 -3.92 -10.06
N THR A 63 -33.45 -4.46 -9.15
CA THR A 63 -34.49 -3.71 -8.42
C THR A 63 -34.04 -3.23 -7.06
N ASP A 64 -33.02 -3.86 -6.46
CA ASP A 64 -32.39 -3.41 -5.22
C ASP A 64 -30.91 -3.83 -5.22
N ALA A 65 -30.07 -3.05 -4.56
CA ALA A 65 -28.65 -3.32 -4.39
C ALA A 65 -28.22 -2.93 -2.96
N GLN A 66 -27.52 -3.83 -2.30
CA GLN A 66 -26.90 -3.58 -1.00
C GLN A 66 -25.42 -3.85 -1.11
N VAL A 67 -24.61 -2.91 -0.64
CA VAL A 67 -23.15 -2.99 -0.71
C VAL A 67 -22.57 -2.82 0.69
N ASP A 68 -22.00 -3.89 1.22
CA ASP A 68 -21.31 -3.90 2.48
C ASP A 68 -19.81 -3.76 2.25
N VAL A 69 -19.29 -2.61 2.60
CA VAL A 69 -17.87 -2.23 2.52
C VAL A 69 -17.29 -1.96 3.91
N SER A 70 -17.89 -2.51 4.96
CA SER A 70 -17.47 -2.26 6.34
C SER A 70 -16.10 -2.84 6.68
N GLY A 71 -15.59 -3.78 5.89
CA GLY A 71 -14.23 -4.30 5.97
C GLY A 71 -13.17 -3.42 5.30
N GLU A 72 -13.60 -2.38 4.58
CA GLU A 72 -12.72 -1.47 3.88
C GLU A 72 -12.12 -0.40 4.80
N THR A 73 -11.09 0.30 4.30
CA THR A 73 -10.46 1.38 5.06
C THR A 73 -11.48 2.43 5.48
N SER A 74 -11.62 2.63 6.78
CA SER A 74 -12.46 3.67 7.37
C SER A 74 -12.15 5.04 6.73
N PHE A 75 -13.16 5.85 6.45
CA PHE A 75 -13.06 7.16 5.77
C PHE A 75 -12.59 7.16 4.30
N ILE A 76 -12.22 6.01 3.74
CA ILE A 76 -11.89 5.89 2.31
C ILE A 76 -12.96 5.03 1.64
N GLY A 77 -12.86 3.71 1.74
CA GLY A 77 -13.80 2.78 1.10
C GLY A 77 -15.09 2.56 1.90
N ALA A 78 -14.96 2.37 3.22
CA ALA A 78 -16.06 1.94 4.10
C ALA A 78 -17.27 2.89 4.16
N GLN A 79 -17.12 4.16 3.77
CA GLN A 79 -18.22 5.13 3.80
C GLN A 79 -19.08 5.15 2.52
N PHE A 80 -18.67 4.47 1.45
CA PHE A 80 -19.28 4.60 0.13
C PHE A 80 -20.29 3.50 -0.24
N GLY A 81 -20.65 2.60 0.67
CA GLY A 81 -21.58 1.51 0.39
C GLY A 81 -22.90 1.98 -0.23
N GLY A 82 -23.51 3.01 0.33
CA GLY A 82 -24.74 3.59 -0.22
C GLY A 82 -24.56 4.26 -1.58
N LEU A 83 -23.40 4.86 -1.86
CA LEU A 83 -23.09 5.44 -3.16
C LEU A 83 -22.94 4.35 -4.22
N TYR A 84 -22.21 3.28 -3.91
CA TYR A 84 -22.06 2.15 -4.82
C TYR A 84 -23.39 1.46 -5.10
N ALA A 85 -24.23 1.27 -4.09
CA ALA A 85 -25.58 0.73 -4.27
C ALA A 85 -26.42 1.57 -5.26
N SER A 86 -26.38 2.89 -5.12
CA SER A 86 -27.05 3.80 -6.06
C SER A 86 -26.45 3.71 -7.46
N SER A 87 -25.13 3.67 -7.57
CA SER A 87 -24.44 3.57 -8.86
C SER A 87 -24.76 2.27 -9.61
N ILE A 88 -24.87 1.16 -8.89
CA ILE A 88 -25.27 -0.13 -9.44
C ILE A 88 -26.70 -0.07 -10.01
N LEU A 89 -27.64 0.55 -9.26
CA LEU A 89 -29.02 0.70 -9.68
C LEU A 89 -29.14 1.62 -10.91
N ASP A 90 -28.37 2.71 -10.94
CA ASP A 90 -28.37 3.64 -12.08
C ASP A 90 -27.76 3.00 -13.34
N ALA A 91 -26.66 2.25 -13.18
CA ALA A 91 -25.97 1.57 -14.26
C ALA A 91 -26.63 0.25 -14.70
N GLN A 92 -27.50 -0.31 -13.84
CA GLN A 92 -28.06 -1.65 -14.03
C GLN A 92 -26.97 -2.74 -14.23
N GLY A 93 -25.83 -2.59 -13.55
CA GLY A 93 -24.68 -3.49 -13.73
C GLY A 93 -23.42 -2.97 -13.05
N ALA A 94 -22.27 -3.48 -13.51
CA ALA A 94 -20.95 -3.16 -12.95
C ALA A 94 -20.28 -1.92 -13.58
N GLU A 95 -20.84 -1.36 -14.66
CA GLU A 95 -20.25 -0.24 -15.41
C GLU A 95 -20.67 1.11 -14.82
N PHE A 96 -20.02 1.54 -13.75
CA PHE A 96 -20.22 2.84 -13.12
C PHE A 96 -18.88 3.53 -12.81
N ASP A 97 -18.89 4.86 -12.63
CA ASP A 97 -17.67 5.63 -12.39
C ASP A 97 -17.00 5.28 -11.06
N THR A 98 -15.67 5.33 -11.06
CA THR A 98 -14.87 5.09 -9.85
C THR A 98 -14.99 6.29 -8.88
N THR A 99 -15.05 5.98 -7.59
CA THR A 99 -14.94 6.99 -6.55
C THR A 99 -13.47 7.35 -6.33
N THR A 100 -13.12 8.61 -6.55
CA THR A 100 -11.73 9.09 -6.39
C THR A 100 -11.18 8.76 -5.00
N GLY A 101 -10.06 8.05 -4.96
CA GLY A 101 -9.37 7.63 -3.74
C GLY A 101 -9.84 6.30 -3.15
N ALA A 102 -10.88 5.67 -3.70
CA ALA A 102 -11.39 4.36 -3.27
C ALA A 102 -11.44 3.34 -4.44
N THR A 103 -10.46 3.38 -5.33
CA THR A 103 -10.42 2.56 -6.54
C THR A 103 -10.48 1.07 -6.24
N ILE A 104 -9.71 0.59 -5.26
CA ILE A 104 -9.68 -0.84 -4.88
C ILE A 104 -11.05 -1.31 -4.39
N THR A 105 -11.70 -0.54 -3.52
CA THR A 105 -13.07 -0.82 -3.07
C THR A 105 -14.04 -0.87 -4.24
N CYS A 106 -13.97 0.12 -5.14
CA CYS A 106 -14.82 0.20 -6.31
C CYS A 106 -14.67 -1.01 -7.22
N ASP A 107 -13.42 -1.45 -7.48
CA ASP A 107 -13.15 -2.62 -8.32
C ASP A 107 -13.62 -3.93 -7.65
N ALA A 108 -13.50 -4.04 -6.32
CA ALA A 108 -14.07 -5.17 -5.59
C ALA A 108 -15.60 -5.19 -5.68
N VAL A 109 -16.26 -4.02 -5.57
CA VAL A 109 -17.71 -3.90 -5.77
C VAL A 109 -18.10 -4.34 -7.18
N ARG A 110 -17.41 -3.84 -8.21
CA ARG A 110 -17.68 -4.21 -9.62
C ARG A 110 -17.58 -5.72 -9.85
N ARG A 111 -16.50 -6.34 -9.36
CA ARG A 111 -16.31 -7.79 -9.49
C ARG A 111 -17.40 -8.56 -8.75
N ALA A 112 -17.82 -8.13 -7.56
CA ALA A 112 -18.91 -8.75 -6.84
C ALA A 112 -20.27 -8.61 -7.57
N VAL A 113 -20.54 -7.48 -8.25
CA VAL A 113 -21.71 -7.29 -9.11
C VAL A 113 -21.69 -8.28 -10.28
N VAL A 114 -20.55 -8.43 -10.97
CA VAL A 114 -20.37 -9.41 -12.04
C VAL A 114 -20.68 -10.82 -11.56
N ASP A 115 -20.17 -11.21 -10.39
CA ASP A 115 -20.44 -12.52 -9.82
C ASP A 115 -21.91 -12.74 -9.46
N CYS A 116 -22.60 -11.72 -8.92
CA CYS A 116 -24.03 -11.81 -8.68
C CYS A 116 -24.84 -12.04 -9.96
N ILE A 117 -24.48 -11.32 -11.04
CA ILE A 117 -25.10 -11.49 -12.36
C ILE A 117 -24.80 -12.87 -12.94
N ALA A 118 -23.56 -13.37 -12.82
CA ALA A 118 -23.19 -14.72 -13.24
C ALA A 118 -24.01 -15.79 -12.50
N GLN A 119 -24.16 -15.67 -11.18
CA GLN A 119 -25.02 -16.55 -10.38
C GLN A 119 -26.48 -16.54 -10.89
N ALA A 120 -26.99 -15.35 -11.22
CA ALA A 120 -28.34 -15.20 -11.74
C ALA A 120 -28.52 -15.85 -13.13
N LYS A 121 -27.46 -15.95 -13.92
CA LYS A 121 -27.38 -16.70 -15.17
C LYS A 121 -27.24 -18.22 -14.95
N GLY A 122 -27.03 -18.67 -13.71
CA GLY A 122 -26.75 -20.06 -13.38
C GLY A 122 -25.29 -20.47 -13.58
N GLU A 123 -24.40 -19.49 -13.71
CA GLU A 123 -22.95 -19.67 -13.80
C GLU A 123 -22.36 -19.74 -12.38
N GLN A 124 -21.27 -20.46 -12.22
CA GLN A 124 -20.57 -20.53 -10.94
C GLN A 124 -19.58 -19.37 -10.85
N ALA A 125 -19.68 -18.56 -9.80
CA ALA A 125 -18.67 -17.54 -9.52
C ALA A 125 -17.31 -18.23 -9.27
N PRO A 126 -16.22 -17.65 -9.80
CA PRO A 126 -14.89 -18.20 -9.57
C PRO A 126 -14.51 -18.14 -8.09
N VAL A 127 -13.79 -19.16 -7.61
CA VAL A 127 -13.34 -19.30 -6.23
C VAL A 127 -11.84 -19.57 -6.22
N SER A 128 -11.12 -18.88 -5.33
CA SER A 128 -9.69 -19.13 -5.14
C SER A 128 -9.45 -20.54 -4.59
N SER A 129 -8.54 -21.27 -5.22
CA SER A 129 -8.02 -22.54 -4.69
C SER A 129 -6.90 -22.36 -3.67
N VAL A 130 -6.38 -21.15 -3.52
CA VAL A 130 -5.33 -20.82 -2.56
C VAL A 130 -5.91 -20.72 -1.15
N VAL A 131 -5.39 -21.54 -0.26
CA VAL A 131 -5.82 -21.59 1.15
C VAL A 131 -4.80 -20.84 2.02
N ASP A 132 -5.28 -19.89 2.81
CA ASP A 132 -4.50 -19.27 3.89
C ASP A 132 -4.91 -19.92 5.22
N ASP A 133 -4.02 -20.74 5.78
CA ASP A 133 -4.22 -21.45 7.05
C ASP A 133 -3.47 -20.81 8.23
N ALA A 134 -2.92 -19.61 8.03
CA ALA A 134 -2.29 -18.85 9.10
C ALA A 134 -3.28 -18.55 10.24
N THR A 135 -2.77 -18.51 11.47
CA THR A 135 -3.55 -18.26 12.68
C THR A 135 -2.88 -17.17 13.54
N ASP A 136 -3.53 -16.75 14.62
CA ASP A 136 -2.94 -15.81 15.58
C ASP A 136 -1.72 -16.38 16.31
N THR A 137 -1.57 -17.71 16.33
CA THR A 137 -0.43 -18.38 16.93
C THR A 137 0.57 -18.91 15.91
N ASP A 138 0.23 -18.84 14.63
CA ASP A 138 1.08 -19.17 13.49
C ASP A 138 0.78 -18.22 12.33
N TRP A 139 1.46 -17.08 12.33
CA TRP A 139 1.30 -16.05 11.30
C TRP A 139 1.77 -16.51 9.92
N LEU A 140 2.69 -17.47 9.89
CA LEU A 140 3.26 -17.95 8.65
C LEU A 140 2.29 -18.88 7.92
N GLY A 141 1.64 -19.78 8.62
CA GLY A 141 0.84 -20.83 8.02
C GLY A 141 1.67 -21.77 7.13
N SER A 142 1.01 -22.63 6.41
CA SER A 142 1.63 -23.53 5.45
C SER A 142 1.86 -22.84 4.11
N GLU A 143 2.97 -23.21 3.44
CA GLU A 143 3.16 -22.85 2.03
C GLU A 143 1.99 -23.42 1.21
N PRO A 144 1.29 -22.59 0.38
CA PRO A 144 0.17 -23.06 -0.41
C PRO A 144 0.53 -24.25 -1.31
N ALA A 145 -0.21 -25.34 -1.15
CA ALA A 145 -0.11 -26.50 -2.03
C ALA A 145 -0.84 -26.22 -3.33
N ILE A 146 -0.11 -26.15 -4.43
CA ILE A 146 -0.64 -25.88 -5.77
C ILE A 146 -0.56 -27.16 -6.59
N ASP A 147 -1.68 -27.60 -7.15
CA ASP A 147 -1.69 -28.67 -8.13
C ASP A 147 -1.20 -28.11 -9.49
N GLU A 148 -0.29 -28.83 -10.14
CA GLU A 148 0.18 -28.46 -11.49
C GLU A 148 -0.96 -28.34 -12.50
N ALA A 149 -2.03 -29.09 -12.31
CA ALA A 149 -3.21 -29.03 -13.19
C ALA A 149 -4.00 -27.72 -13.05
N ASP A 150 -3.84 -27.01 -11.93
CA ASP A 150 -4.54 -25.74 -11.68
C ASP A 150 -3.79 -24.54 -12.28
N VAL A 151 -2.52 -24.73 -12.66
CA VAL A 151 -1.72 -23.68 -13.33
C VAL A 151 -2.09 -23.67 -14.80
N THR A 152 -2.84 -22.67 -15.22
CA THR A 152 -3.40 -22.61 -16.57
C THR A 152 -2.60 -21.75 -17.54
N GLU A 153 -1.73 -20.87 -17.00
CA GLU A 153 -0.87 -20.01 -17.80
C GLU A 153 0.59 -20.09 -17.33
N THR A 154 1.49 -19.82 -18.28
CA THR A 154 2.92 -19.69 -17.99
C THR A 154 3.49 -18.47 -18.72
N TRP A 155 4.14 -17.60 -17.97
CA TRP A 155 4.83 -16.43 -18.48
C TRP A 155 6.32 -16.55 -18.24
N ASP A 156 7.12 -15.98 -19.15
CA ASP A 156 8.58 -15.98 -19.05
C ASP A 156 9.10 -14.54 -19.02
N THR A 157 10.10 -14.29 -18.17
CA THR A 157 10.81 -13.02 -18.12
C THR A 157 12.23 -13.23 -17.62
N ASP A 158 13.10 -12.23 -17.77
CA ASP A 158 14.42 -12.25 -17.12
C ASP A 158 14.30 -11.86 -15.63
N ILE A 159 13.59 -10.78 -15.36
CA ILE A 159 13.42 -10.20 -14.02
C ILE A 159 11.93 -10.08 -13.73
N LEU A 160 11.49 -10.63 -12.62
CA LEU A 160 10.14 -10.41 -12.11
C LEU A 160 10.18 -9.42 -10.95
N ILE A 161 9.38 -8.37 -11.02
CA ILE A 161 9.16 -7.40 -9.94
C ILE A 161 7.78 -7.67 -9.36
N VAL A 162 7.70 -7.92 -8.05
CA VAL A 162 6.46 -8.22 -7.34
C VAL A 162 6.08 -7.05 -6.45
N GLY A 163 4.99 -6.38 -6.79
CA GLY A 163 4.46 -5.20 -6.13
C GLY A 163 4.73 -3.90 -6.92
N ALA A 164 3.68 -3.13 -7.17
CA ALA A 164 3.73 -1.84 -7.88
C ALA A 164 3.57 -0.64 -6.92
N GLY A 165 4.19 -0.72 -5.76
CA GLY A 165 4.39 0.39 -4.84
C GLY A 165 5.61 1.24 -5.19
N ASN A 166 6.04 2.11 -4.27
CA ASN A 166 7.17 3.01 -4.49
C ASN A 166 8.44 2.30 -4.96
N GLY A 167 8.84 1.22 -4.29
CA GLY A 167 10.06 0.48 -4.65
C GLY A 167 9.92 -0.25 -5.97
N GLY A 168 8.83 -0.99 -6.15
CA GLY A 168 8.63 -1.82 -7.34
C GLY A 168 8.47 -1.01 -8.62
N LEU A 169 7.63 0.02 -8.61
CA LEU A 169 7.45 0.86 -9.81
C LEU A 169 8.66 1.72 -10.14
N THR A 170 9.43 2.18 -9.14
CA THR A 170 10.71 2.86 -9.43
C THR A 170 11.68 1.90 -10.12
N ALA A 171 11.76 0.64 -9.65
CA ALA A 171 12.59 -0.39 -10.27
C ALA A 171 12.08 -0.78 -11.67
N ALA A 172 10.75 -0.90 -11.85
CA ALA A 172 10.15 -1.21 -13.15
C ALA A 172 10.39 -0.10 -14.17
N ALA A 173 10.20 1.17 -13.78
CA ALA A 173 10.48 2.32 -14.64
C ALA A 173 11.97 2.39 -15.01
N TYR A 174 12.86 2.08 -14.04
CA TYR A 174 14.30 1.98 -14.32
C TYR A 174 14.60 0.87 -15.32
N ALA A 175 14.03 -0.31 -15.13
CA ALA A 175 14.19 -1.43 -16.04
C ALA A 175 13.68 -1.10 -17.45
N ALA A 176 12.51 -0.47 -17.57
CA ALA A 176 11.91 -0.01 -18.81
C ALA A 176 12.83 0.97 -19.56
N LYS A 177 13.31 2.02 -18.87
CA LYS A 177 14.21 3.03 -19.47
C LYS A 177 15.55 2.46 -19.90
N ASN A 178 16.00 1.37 -19.29
CA ASN A 178 17.25 0.70 -19.65
C ASN A 178 17.06 -0.50 -20.60
N GLY A 179 15.85 -0.74 -21.11
CA GLY A 179 15.55 -1.80 -22.07
C GLY A 179 15.79 -3.21 -21.51
N LEU A 180 15.61 -3.40 -20.20
CA LEU A 180 15.72 -4.71 -19.58
C LEU A 180 14.46 -5.55 -19.89
N ASN A 181 14.63 -6.85 -19.99
CA ASN A 181 13.50 -7.77 -20.07
C ASN A 181 12.97 -8.05 -18.67
N PHE A 182 11.78 -7.53 -18.34
CA PHE A 182 11.15 -7.67 -17.03
C PHE A 182 9.62 -7.75 -17.14
N ARG A 183 8.99 -8.23 -16.07
CA ARG A 183 7.57 -8.05 -15.77
C ARG A 183 7.41 -7.46 -14.39
N CYS A 184 6.34 -6.70 -14.19
CA CYS A 184 5.93 -6.19 -12.90
C CYS A 184 4.49 -6.60 -12.63
N ILE A 185 4.25 -7.29 -11.52
CA ILE A 185 2.90 -7.73 -11.11
C ILE A 185 2.46 -6.96 -9.87
N GLU A 186 1.17 -6.67 -9.78
CA GLU A 186 0.54 -6.02 -8.63
C GLU A 186 -0.80 -6.69 -8.31
N LYS A 187 -1.03 -6.99 -7.04
CA LYS A 187 -2.26 -7.68 -6.60
C LYS A 187 -3.52 -6.82 -6.71
N TYR A 188 -3.38 -5.51 -6.65
CA TYR A 188 -4.47 -4.56 -6.80
C TYR A 188 -4.60 -4.07 -8.24
N SER A 189 -5.69 -3.37 -8.52
CA SER A 189 -6.02 -2.83 -9.84
C SER A 189 -5.27 -1.55 -10.22
N SER A 190 -4.50 -0.98 -9.30
CA SER A 190 -3.81 0.29 -9.51
C SER A 190 -2.54 0.39 -8.67
N PRO A 191 -1.60 1.29 -9.06
CA PRO A 191 -0.43 1.57 -8.27
C PRO A 191 -0.78 2.10 -6.88
N GLN A 192 0.06 1.79 -5.89
CA GLN A 192 -0.20 2.09 -4.49
C GLN A 192 0.85 3.05 -3.91
N ASP A 193 0.62 4.36 -4.03
CA ASP A 193 1.50 5.37 -3.44
C ASP A 193 1.06 5.69 -2.00
N VAL A 194 2.00 5.58 -1.07
CA VAL A 194 1.73 5.79 0.36
C VAL A 194 2.30 7.12 0.85
N ARG A 195 3.41 7.58 0.30
CA ARG A 195 4.10 8.80 0.74
C ARG A 195 4.64 9.63 -0.41
N GLY A 196 4.39 10.95 -0.33
CA GLY A 196 4.98 11.91 -1.24
C GLY A 196 6.41 12.33 -0.83
N TRP A 197 6.83 12.09 0.40
CA TRP A 197 8.14 12.48 0.94
C TRP A 197 9.06 11.28 1.06
N TYR A 198 10.33 11.48 0.73
CA TYR A 198 11.37 10.46 0.82
C TYR A 198 12.72 11.11 1.08
N GLY A 199 13.62 10.38 1.72
CA GLY A 199 14.95 10.85 2.06
C GLY A 199 15.98 10.50 0.98
N VAL A 200 16.80 11.47 0.61
CA VAL A 200 17.93 11.31 -0.33
C VAL A 200 19.14 12.01 0.24
N VAL A 201 20.30 11.39 0.17
CA VAL A 201 21.54 11.93 0.70
C VAL A 201 22.36 12.55 -0.40
N ASP A 202 22.72 13.83 -0.26
CA ASP A 202 23.60 14.59 -1.14
C ASP A 202 23.18 14.57 -2.62
N SER A 203 21.88 14.69 -2.90
CA SER A 203 21.40 14.74 -4.28
C SER A 203 21.85 16.01 -5.02
N ALA A 204 21.82 15.95 -6.36
CA ALA A 204 22.02 17.13 -7.17
C ALA A 204 20.94 18.19 -6.96
N ASP A 205 19.69 17.76 -6.73
CA ASP A 205 18.56 18.65 -6.42
C ASP A 205 18.78 19.37 -5.08
N ALA A 206 19.24 18.67 -4.05
CA ALA A 206 19.59 19.26 -2.76
C ALA A 206 20.74 20.26 -2.88
N THR A 207 21.77 19.93 -3.63
CA THR A 207 22.92 20.83 -3.90
C THR A 207 22.45 22.08 -4.63
N ALA A 208 21.60 21.96 -5.63
CA ALA A 208 21.04 23.08 -6.38
C ALA A 208 20.15 23.99 -5.51
N ALA A 209 19.46 23.41 -4.52
CA ALA A 209 18.68 24.14 -3.53
C ALA A 209 19.54 24.81 -2.44
N GLY A 210 20.86 24.60 -2.43
CA GLY A 210 21.78 25.17 -1.43
C GLY A 210 21.88 24.38 -0.15
N ALA A 211 21.44 23.11 -0.14
CA ALA A 211 21.57 22.24 1.03
C ALA A 211 23.05 21.94 1.34
N VAL A 212 23.34 21.74 2.61
CA VAL A 212 24.67 21.41 3.10
C VAL A 212 24.94 19.92 2.90
N THR A 213 26.16 19.58 2.49
CA THR A 213 26.59 18.18 2.40
C THR A 213 26.49 17.46 3.74
N MET A 214 25.90 16.27 3.72
CA MET A 214 25.62 15.50 4.91
C MET A 214 26.86 14.91 5.57
N ASP A 215 27.01 15.06 6.89
CA ASP A 215 27.97 14.26 7.66
C ASP A 215 27.43 12.82 7.82
N ARG A 216 27.86 11.93 6.94
CA ARG A 216 27.39 10.54 6.86
C ARG A 216 27.60 9.75 8.15
N LYS A 217 28.63 10.08 8.96
CA LYS A 217 28.85 9.42 10.26
C LYS A 217 27.80 9.85 11.28
N LYS A 218 27.56 11.17 11.35
CA LYS A 218 26.47 11.70 12.19
C LYS A 218 25.13 11.15 11.77
N LEU A 219 24.84 11.16 10.46
CA LEU A 219 23.59 10.63 9.91
C LEU A 219 23.38 9.17 10.31
N LEU A 220 24.38 8.29 10.13
CA LEU A 220 24.29 6.89 10.52
C LEU A 220 24.09 6.73 12.03
N SER A 221 24.81 7.52 12.83
CA SER A 221 24.67 7.52 14.29
C SER A 221 23.26 7.92 14.73
N GLU A 222 22.71 9.00 14.14
CA GLU A 222 21.39 9.49 14.49
C GLU A 222 20.27 8.54 14.05
N ILE A 223 20.36 7.95 12.85
CA ILE A 223 19.41 6.92 12.42
C ILE A 223 19.47 5.70 13.35
N SER A 224 20.68 5.25 13.72
CA SER A 224 20.83 4.13 14.64
C SER A 224 20.25 4.44 16.02
N ARG A 225 20.49 5.65 16.53
CA ARG A 225 19.93 6.12 17.79
C ARG A 225 18.40 6.22 17.73
N TYR A 226 17.86 6.82 16.66
CA TYR A 226 16.42 6.92 16.45
C TYR A 226 15.75 5.55 16.38
N ALA A 227 16.39 4.60 15.74
CA ALA A 227 15.92 3.22 15.65
C ALA A 227 16.23 2.40 16.94
N SER A 228 16.72 3.04 18.02
CA SER A 228 17.13 2.35 19.27
C SER A 228 18.12 1.20 19.01
N GLY A 229 19.00 1.36 18.03
CA GLY A 229 19.99 0.35 17.62
C GLY A 229 19.42 -0.79 16.78
N LYS A 230 18.15 -0.79 16.46
CA LYS A 230 17.45 -1.88 15.73
C LYS A 230 17.51 -1.75 14.21
N CYS A 231 18.35 -0.91 13.66
CA CYS A 231 18.51 -0.79 12.22
C CYS A 231 19.69 -1.62 11.68
N ASN A 232 19.52 -2.19 10.50
CA ASN A 232 20.65 -2.78 9.78
C ASN A 232 21.50 -1.69 9.14
N GLN A 233 22.63 -1.36 9.78
CA GLN A 233 23.52 -0.29 9.32
C GLN A 233 24.07 -0.49 7.91
N ARG A 234 24.14 -1.73 7.39
CA ARG A 234 24.55 -1.99 6.01
C ARG A 234 23.50 -1.51 5.01
N VAL A 235 22.22 -1.72 5.34
CA VAL A 235 21.10 -1.23 4.52
C VAL A 235 21.05 0.30 4.56
N VAL A 236 21.22 0.90 5.75
CA VAL A 236 21.29 2.36 5.88
C VAL A 236 22.46 2.93 5.07
N LYS A 237 23.63 2.27 5.13
CA LYS A 237 24.80 2.69 4.33
C LYS A 237 24.52 2.58 2.83
N MET A 238 23.91 1.51 2.36
CA MET A 238 23.56 1.36 0.95
C MET A 238 22.62 2.49 0.50
N TRP A 239 21.58 2.80 1.29
CA TRP A 239 20.73 3.94 1.02
C TRP A 239 21.49 5.26 0.95
N MET A 240 22.42 5.53 1.88
CA MET A 240 23.25 6.73 1.83
C MET A 240 24.14 6.81 0.59
N ASP A 241 24.61 5.68 0.10
CA ASP A 241 25.52 5.63 -1.05
C ASP A 241 24.78 5.76 -2.40
N GLU A 242 23.57 5.18 -2.49
CA GLU A 242 22.88 4.98 -3.78
C GLU A 242 21.67 5.91 -3.99
N SER A 243 21.20 6.57 -2.92
CA SER A 243 19.94 7.34 -3.01
C SER A 243 20.04 8.55 -3.94
N ALA A 244 21.23 9.17 -4.08
CA ALA A 244 21.44 10.29 -5.01
C ALA A 244 21.29 9.85 -6.48
N ASP A 245 21.81 8.69 -6.84
CA ASP A 245 21.68 8.14 -8.19
C ASP A 245 20.23 7.76 -8.50
N MET A 246 19.52 7.17 -7.52
CA MET A 246 18.08 6.93 -7.63
C MET A 246 17.32 8.25 -7.85
N GLN A 247 17.66 9.31 -7.09
CA GLN A 247 17.03 10.61 -7.25
C GLN A 247 17.29 11.22 -8.63
N ALA A 248 18.52 11.12 -9.15
CA ALA A 248 18.84 11.60 -10.48
C ALA A 248 17.99 10.89 -11.56
N PHE A 249 17.76 9.60 -11.41
CA PHE A 249 16.85 8.85 -12.26
C PHE A 249 15.41 9.35 -12.14
N VAL A 250 14.88 9.49 -10.92
CA VAL A 250 13.53 10.01 -10.68
C VAL A 250 13.37 11.40 -11.31
N SER A 251 14.29 12.32 -11.07
CA SER A 251 14.28 13.67 -11.64
C SER A 251 14.34 13.66 -13.17
N SER A 252 14.99 12.68 -13.79
CA SER A 252 15.03 12.55 -15.25
C SER A 252 13.70 12.22 -15.90
N ILE A 253 12.83 11.54 -15.17
CA ILE A 253 11.46 11.20 -15.62
C ILE A 253 10.50 12.33 -15.26
N LEU A 254 10.59 12.82 -14.04
CA LEU A 254 9.64 13.74 -13.44
C LEU A 254 10.07 15.19 -13.72
N THR A 255 10.01 15.59 -14.97
CA THR A 255 10.41 16.93 -15.39
C THR A 255 9.22 17.89 -15.47
N ALA A 256 9.48 19.17 -15.22
CA ALA A 256 8.46 20.21 -15.36
C ALA A 256 7.83 20.26 -16.76
N ASP A 257 8.61 19.94 -17.79
CA ASP A 257 8.16 19.96 -19.17
C ASP A 257 7.23 18.76 -19.48
N SER A 258 7.50 17.61 -18.89
CA SER A 258 6.75 16.38 -19.15
C SER A 258 5.45 16.32 -18.32
N TYR A 259 5.52 16.68 -17.03
CA TYR A 259 4.43 16.44 -16.09
C TYR A 259 4.05 17.67 -15.26
N ASN A 260 4.57 18.84 -15.58
CA ASN A 260 4.38 20.08 -14.82
C ASN A 260 4.66 19.89 -13.31
N ALA A 261 5.71 19.15 -13.01
CA ALA A 261 6.10 18.78 -11.68
C ALA A 261 7.58 19.06 -11.46
N SER A 262 7.95 19.29 -10.23
CA SER A 262 9.33 19.47 -9.80
C SER A 262 9.57 18.71 -8.51
N VAL A 263 10.81 18.28 -8.30
CA VAL A 263 11.25 17.81 -7.01
C VAL A 263 11.58 19.02 -6.16
N ALA A 264 10.94 19.17 -5.01
CA ALA A 264 11.30 20.15 -4.02
C ALA A 264 12.16 19.50 -2.95
N VAL A 265 13.16 20.26 -2.49
CA VAL A 265 14.07 19.85 -1.42
C VAL A 265 13.87 20.80 -0.25
N THR A 266 13.71 20.27 0.94
CA THR A 266 13.67 21.07 2.15
C THR A 266 15.09 21.49 2.51
N THR A 267 15.32 22.78 2.66
CA THR A 267 16.57 23.34 3.17
C THR A 267 16.35 23.90 4.58
N GLY A 268 17.40 23.96 5.40
CA GLY A 268 17.35 24.13 6.86
C GLY A 268 16.43 25.24 7.41
N GLU A 269 16.24 26.37 6.70
CA GLU A 269 15.33 27.43 7.10
C GLU A 269 13.89 27.24 6.62
N GLU A 270 13.71 26.39 5.60
CA GLU A 270 12.40 26.08 4.99
C GLU A 270 11.88 24.69 5.38
N ALA A 271 12.45 24.13 6.45
CA ALA A 271 12.01 22.81 6.92
C ALA A 271 10.49 22.78 7.01
N SER A 272 9.88 21.80 6.37
CA SER A 272 8.42 21.60 6.35
C SER A 272 7.86 21.27 7.75
N TRP A 273 8.74 21.06 8.69
CA TRP A 273 8.44 20.86 10.10
C TRP A 273 8.38 22.23 10.80
N PRO A 274 7.31 22.52 11.53
CA PRO A 274 7.26 23.68 12.38
C PRO A 274 8.50 23.73 13.28
N ALA A 275 9.03 24.93 13.52
CA ALA A 275 10.24 25.09 14.34
C ALA A 275 10.11 24.45 15.74
N GLU A 276 8.88 24.38 16.27
CA GLU A 276 8.55 23.68 17.50
C GLU A 276 8.62 22.15 17.42
N CYS A 277 8.67 21.60 16.22
CA CYS A 277 8.90 20.16 15.96
C CYS A 277 10.36 19.90 15.60
N ALA A 278 11.15 20.94 15.45
CA ALA A 278 12.58 20.82 15.30
C ALA A 278 13.12 20.07 16.51
N GLN A 279 13.85 19.01 16.24
CA GLN A 279 14.44 18.17 17.28
C GLN A 279 15.62 18.90 17.87
N GLU A 280 15.36 19.87 18.76
CA GLU A 280 16.40 20.69 19.40
C GLU A 280 17.49 19.88 20.12
N ASN A 281 17.28 18.57 20.25
CA ASN A 281 18.24 17.69 20.92
C ASN A 281 18.92 16.70 19.99
N THR A 282 18.68 16.73 18.72
CA THR A 282 19.61 16.12 17.78
C THR A 282 20.60 17.19 17.38
N ASP A 283 21.88 16.94 17.59
CA ASP A 283 22.96 17.76 17.03
C ASP A 283 22.88 17.82 15.49
N TYR A 284 21.88 17.16 14.92
CA TYR A 284 21.74 16.96 13.49
C TYR A 284 20.29 16.82 13.07
N MET A 285 19.83 17.78 12.33
CA MET A 285 18.57 17.71 11.63
C MET A 285 18.81 17.17 10.21
N PHE A 286 17.81 16.50 9.64
CA PHE A 286 17.89 15.92 8.32
C PHE A 286 16.97 16.60 7.28
N PRO A 287 16.63 17.90 7.38
CA PRO A 287 15.74 18.53 6.41
C PRO A 287 16.34 18.49 4.99
N GLU A 288 17.65 18.55 4.88
CA GLU A 288 18.38 18.51 3.61
C GLU A 288 18.25 17.17 2.86
N MET A 289 17.77 16.14 3.54
CA MET A 289 17.45 14.86 2.94
C MET A 289 16.02 14.80 2.42
N GLU A 290 15.13 15.66 2.88
CA GLU A 290 13.74 15.60 2.48
C GLU A 290 13.57 16.04 1.04
N HIS A 291 13.11 15.10 0.24
CA HIS A 291 12.69 15.35 -1.13
C HIS A 291 11.20 15.07 -1.21
N PHE A 292 10.49 15.89 -1.92
CA PHE A 292 9.09 15.64 -2.20
C PHE A 292 8.73 16.10 -3.59
N TRP A 293 7.79 15.38 -4.14
CA TRP A 293 7.16 15.74 -5.38
C TRP A 293 6.30 16.98 -5.16
N ASN A 294 6.73 18.09 -5.71
CA ASN A 294 5.98 19.33 -5.66
C ASN A 294 5.16 19.48 -6.95
N ALA A 295 3.92 19.07 -6.88
CA ALA A 295 2.97 19.40 -7.91
C ALA A 295 2.22 20.67 -7.50
N SER A 296 2.00 21.54 -8.46
CA SER A 296 1.12 22.72 -8.28
C SER A 296 -0.32 22.31 -7.93
N ASP A 297 -0.68 21.05 -8.18
CA ASP A 297 -1.95 20.40 -7.83
C ASP A 297 -1.69 19.31 -6.80
N PRO A 298 -2.23 19.42 -5.56
CA PRO A 298 -2.06 18.40 -4.51
C PRO A 298 -2.56 17.03 -4.91
N THR A 299 -3.46 16.92 -5.89
CA THR A 299 -3.95 15.63 -6.39
C THR A 299 -2.88 14.88 -7.19
N GLN A 300 -1.89 15.56 -7.73
CA GLN A 300 -0.80 14.93 -8.49
C GLN A 300 0.18 14.15 -7.61
N ARG A 301 0.17 14.35 -6.30
CA ARG A 301 0.99 13.53 -5.37
C ARG A 301 0.66 12.05 -5.46
N VAL A 302 -0.58 11.72 -5.74
CA VAL A 302 -1.07 10.35 -5.90
C VAL A 302 -0.72 9.77 -7.27
N GLN A 303 -0.32 10.61 -8.23
CA GLN A 303 -0.10 10.22 -9.63
C GLN A 303 1.34 9.88 -9.97
N ARG A 304 2.32 10.08 -9.08
CA ARG A 304 3.72 9.77 -9.36
C ARG A 304 3.91 8.34 -9.84
N LEU A 305 3.33 7.38 -9.15
CA LEU A 305 3.42 5.98 -9.54
C LEU A 305 2.61 5.68 -10.81
N GLY A 306 1.54 6.41 -11.07
CA GLY A 306 0.86 6.38 -12.36
C GLY A 306 1.79 6.75 -13.51
N ILE A 307 2.62 7.80 -13.34
CA ILE A 307 3.63 8.20 -14.33
C ILE A 307 4.67 7.09 -14.56
N PHE A 308 5.13 6.44 -13.50
CA PHE A 308 6.06 5.32 -13.65
C PHE A 308 5.42 4.12 -14.33
N ALA A 309 4.14 3.86 -14.10
CA ALA A 309 3.40 2.84 -14.81
C ALA A 309 3.25 3.19 -16.30
N GLU A 310 2.98 4.47 -16.65
CA GLU A 310 2.96 4.94 -18.04
C GLU A 310 4.32 4.78 -18.73
N VAL A 311 5.43 5.02 -18.03
CA VAL A 311 6.79 4.76 -18.55
C VAL A 311 6.98 3.28 -18.90
N CYS A 312 6.45 2.37 -18.09
CA CYS A 312 6.49 0.94 -18.39
C CYS A 312 5.61 0.60 -19.59
N GLU A 313 4.41 1.16 -19.69
CA GLU A 313 3.50 0.96 -20.82
C GLU A 313 4.09 1.48 -22.12
N GLU A 314 4.66 2.69 -22.15
CA GLU A 314 5.35 3.27 -23.30
C GLU A 314 6.54 2.42 -23.78
N ALA A 315 7.19 1.71 -22.86
CA ALA A 315 8.26 0.77 -23.19
C ALA A 315 7.77 -0.60 -23.67
N GLY A 316 6.45 -0.82 -23.69
CA GLY A 316 5.83 -2.10 -24.07
C GLY A 316 5.88 -3.18 -22.97
N THR A 317 6.10 -2.77 -21.73
CA THR A 317 6.15 -3.64 -20.54
C THR A 317 5.18 -3.12 -19.46
N PRO A 318 3.86 -3.10 -19.72
CA PRO A 318 2.88 -2.61 -18.76
C PRO A 318 2.93 -3.42 -17.46
N VAL A 319 2.43 -2.83 -16.39
CA VAL A 319 2.24 -3.54 -15.12
C VAL A 319 1.05 -4.50 -15.23
N ASP A 320 1.25 -5.75 -14.86
CA ASP A 320 0.20 -6.75 -14.77
C ASP A 320 -0.55 -6.57 -13.42
N PHE A 321 -1.57 -5.71 -13.43
CA PHE A 321 -2.43 -5.48 -12.28
C PHE A 321 -3.35 -6.69 -12.02
N ASN A 322 -4.01 -6.71 -10.85
CA ASN A 322 -4.86 -7.81 -10.40
C ASN A 322 -4.16 -9.17 -10.43
N THR A 323 -2.83 -9.18 -10.24
CA THR A 323 -2.01 -10.38 -10.28
C THR A 323 -1.22 -10.49 -8.98
N ALA A 324 -1.68 -11.34 -8.08
CA ALA A 324 -1.09 -11.53 -6.75
C ALA A 324 -0.08 -12.68 -6.74
N MET A 325 1.12 -12.46 -6.23
CA MET A 325 2.04 -13.56 -5.95
C MET A 325 1.48 -14.45 -4.84
N VAL A 326 1.44 -15.76 -5.06
CA VAL A 326 1.02 -16.79 -4.10
C VAL A 326 2.22 -17.37 -3.37
N LYS A 327 3.25 -17.77 -4.11
CA LYS A 327 4.47 -18.38 -3.56
C LYS A 327 5.65 -18.22 -4.51
N LEU A 328 6.85 -18.39 -3.98
CA LEU A 328 8.08 -18.50 -4.77
C LEU A 328 8.28 -19.93 -5.27
N GLU A 329 8.84 -20.10 -6.45
CA GLU A 329 9.28 -21.38 -6.98
C GLU A 329 10.81 -21.49 -6.93
N LYS A 330 11.31 -22.69 -6.67
CA LYS A 330 12.74 -22.97 -6.58
C LYS A 330 13.14 -24.17 -7.43
N ASP A 331 14.35 -24.15 -7.95
CA ASP A 331 14.96 -25.31 -8.56
C ASP A 331 15.50 -26.30 -7.49
N ALA A 332 16.05 -27.41 -7.97
CA ALA A 332 16.59 -28.47 -7.11
C ALA A 332 17.78 -28.01 -6.25
N ASP A 333 18.47 -26.94 -6.65
CA ASP A 333 19.59 -26.34 -5.91
C ASP A 333 19.13 -25.29 -4.90
N GLY A 334 17.81 -25.03 -4.82
CA GLY A 334 17.18 -24.08 -3.90
C GLY A 334 17.19 -22.64 -4.38
N ARG A 335 17.61 -22.38 -5.62
CA ARG A 335 17.54 -21.04 -6.24
C ARG A 335 16.11 -20.70 -6.60
N VAL A 336 15.67 -19.47 -6.28
CA VAL A 336 14.39 -18.96 -6.74
C VAL A 336 14.42 -18.75 -8.25
N THR A 337 13.50 -19.38 -8.96
CA THR A 337 13.38 -19.38 -10.41
C THR A 337 12.14 -18.67 -10.94
N GLY A 338 11.21 -18.31 -10.05
CA GLY A 338 9.97 -17.67 -10.41
C GLY A 338 8.96 -17.66 -9.28
N VAL A 339 7.71 -17.49 -9.63
CA VAL A 339 6.58 -17.49 -8.71
C VAL A 339 5.39 -18.25 -9.30
N ILE A 340 4.50 -18.71 -8.43
CA ILE A 340 3.09 -18.90 -8.76
C ILE A 340 2.36 -17.62 -8.37
N ALA A 341 1.61 -17.07 -9.30
CA ALA A 341 0.71 -15.94 -9.11
C ALA A 341 -0.74 -16.36 -9.34
N GLN A 342 -1.67 -15.56 -8.85
CA GLN A 342 -3.10 -15.74 -9.04
C GLN A 342 -3.72 -14.46 -9.60
N ASN A 343 -4.47 -14.57 -10.67
CA ASN A 343 -5.32 -13.49 -11.15
C ASN A 343 -6.42 -13.22 -10.11
N GLN A 344 -6.69 -11.95 -9.79
CA GLN A 344 -7.66 -11.58 -8.77
C GLN A 344 -9.07 -11.38 -9.31
N GLU A 345 -9.27 -11.57 -10.62
CA GLU A 345 -10.60 -11.46 -11.24
C GLU A 345 -11.30 -12.83 -11.27
N ASP A 346 -10.61 -13.85 -11.76
CA ASP A 346 -11.16 -15.20 -11.95
C ASP A 346 -10.42 -16.30 -11.18
N TYR A 347 -9.39 -15.92 -10.43
CA TYR A 347 -8.56 -16.78 -9.57
C TYR A 347 -7.77 -17.89 -10.29
N HIS A 348 -7.63 -17.83 -11.62
CA HIS A 348 -6.73 -18.78 -12.28
C HIS A 348 -5.27 -18.57 -11.84
N LEU A 349 -4.50 -19.66 -11.89
CA LEU A 349 -3.10 -19.64 -11.46
C LEU A 349 -2.16 -19.48 -12.68
N ILE A 350 -1.14 -18.67 -12.45
CA ILE A 350 -0.14 -18.28 -13.47
C ILE A 350 1.24 -18.63 -12.92
N ARG A 351 2.01 -19.42 -13.67
CA ARG A 351 3.45 -19.57 -13.38
C ARG A 351 4.21 -18.46 -14.08
N ILE A 352 5.07 -17.77 -13.35
CA ILE A 352 5.93 -16.72 -13.92
C ILE A 352 7.39 -17.12 -13.69
N ASN A 353 8.05 -17.57 -14.75
CA ASN A 353 9.47 -17.91 -14.73
C ASN A 353 10.32 -16.62 -14.80
N ALA A 354 11.33 -16.52 -13.95
CA ALA A 354 12.24 -15.37 -13.85
C ALA A 354 13.70 -15.84 -13.98
N ALA A 355 14.25 -15.81 -15.19
CA ALA A 355 15.55 -16.42 -15.49
C ALA A 355 16.72 -15.82 -14.68
N LYS A 356 16.64 -14.52 -14.36
CA LYS A 356 17.67 -13.81 -13.58
C LYS A 356 17.32 -13.64 -12.11
N GLY A 357 16.03 -13.57 -11.78
CA GLY A 357 15.58 -13.50 -10.40
C GLY A 357 14.29 -12.72 -10.19
N VAL A 358 13.86 -12.71 -8.93
CA VAL A 358 12.63 -12.06 -8.46
C VAL A 358 13.00 -10.94 -7.50
N LEU A 359 12.50 -9.73 -7.75
CA LEU A 359 12.56 -8.59 -6.84
C LEU A 359 11.26 -8.53 -6.04
N LEU A 360 11.33 -8.78 -4.74
CA LEU A 360 10.18 -8.62 -3.84
C LEU A 360 10.08 -7.17 -3.38
N ALA A 361 9.04 -6.47 -3.82
CA ALA A 361 8.70 -5.09 -3.46
C ALA A 361 7.28 -4.97 -2.88
N CYS A 362 6.84 -6.02 -2.16
CA CYS A 362 5.47 -6.19 -1.68
C CYS A 362 5.15 -5.38 -0.40
N GLY A 363 6.09 -4.57 0.10
CA GLY A 363 5.94 -3.86 1.36
C GLY A 363 6.06 -4.75 2.59
N GLY A 364 5.61 -4.23 3.74
CA GLY A 364 5.65 -4.91 5.02
C GLY A 364 4.37 -5.68 5.34
N TYR A 365 4.06 -5.77 6.66
CA TYR A 365 2.92 -6.54 7.16
C TYR A 365 1.99 -5.74 8.09
N ALA A 366 2.10 -4.43 8.09
CA ALA A 366 1.34 -3.59 9.02
C ALA A 366 -0.19 -3.71 8.87
N GLY A 367 -0.68 -4.14 7.70
CA GLY A 367 -2.09 -4.44 7.45
C GLY A 367 -2.51 -5.86 7.82
N ASN A 368 -1.59 -6.71 8.31
CA ASN A 368 -1.88 -8.08 8.70
C ASN A 368 -1.93 -8.21 10.23
N PRO A 369 -3.13 -8.29 10.84
CA PRO A 369 -3.25 -8.31 12.29
C PRO A 369 -2.62 -9.55 12.94
N ARG A 370 -2.57 -10.69 12.27
CA ARG A 370 -1.91 -11.91 12.81
C ARG A 370 -0.41 -11.73 12.89
N MET A 371 0.20 -11.19 11.83
CA MET A 371 1.64 -10.88 11.83
C MET A 371 1.97 -9.81 12.86
N MET A 372 1.15 -8.76 12.96
CA MET A 372 1.34 -7.71 13.96
C MET A 372 1.28 -8.27 15.39
N LEU A 373 0.31 -9.13 15.70
CA LEU A 373 0.19 -9.74 17.03
C LEU A 373 1.43 -10.55 17.42
N GLN A 374 2.00 -11.30 16.48
CA GLN A 374 3.10 -12.21 16.77
C GLN A 374 4.48 -11.58 16.60
N LEU A 375 4.66 -10.77 15.57
CA LEU A 375 5.97 -10.22 15.22
C LEU A 375 6.22 -8.87 15.87
N ASP A 376 5.15 -8.15 16.23
CA ASP A 376 5.21 -6.86 16.90
C ASP A 376 4.25 -6.76 18.08
N PRO A 377 4.43 -7.58 19.12
CA PRO A 377 3.54 -7.57 20.28
C PRO A 377 3.56 -6.26 21.05
N LEU A 378 4.68 -5.53 21.05
CA LEU A 378 4.78 -4.23 21.71
C LEU A 378 3.98 -3.18 20.94
N GLY A 379 4.16 -3.07 19.64
CA GLY A 379 3.40 -2.15 18.79
C GLY A 379 1.90 -2.42 18.91
N THR A 380 1.50 -3.68 18.85
CA THR A 380 0.11 -4.10 19.03
C THR A 380 -0.46 -3.70 20.40
N ALA A 381 0.31 -3.82 21.47
CA ALA A 381 -0.14 -3.50 22.82
C ALA A 381 -0.33 -1.99 23.06
N VAL A 382 0.36 -1.14 22.30
CA VAL A 382 0.39 0.31 22.51
C VAL A 382 -0.34 1.10 21.41
N THR A 383 -0.68 0.46 20.30
CA THR A 383 -1.34 1.11 19.16
C THR A 383 -2.86 0.97 19.31
N THR A 384 -3.56 2.06 19.10
CA THR A 384 -5.03 2.13 19.19
C THR A 384 -5.70 2.45 17.86
N ALA A 385 -4.92 2.61 16.81
CA ALA A 385 -5.39 3.03 15.51
C ALA A 385 -4.90 2.08 14.42
N ALA A 386 -5.66 2.00 13.32
CA ALA A 386 -5.31 1.19 12.18
C ALA A 386 -3.99 1.65 11.53
N SER A 387 -3.30 0.72 10.92
CA SER A 387 -2.11 0.98 10.13
C SER A 387 -2.38 1.95 8.98
N TYR A 388 -1.38 2.76 8.66
CA TYR A 388 -1.36 3.58 7.44
C TYR A 388 -1.32 2.76 6.16
N SER A 389 -0.86 1.54 6.23
CA SER A 389 -0.69 0.65 5.10
C SER A 389 -1.56 -0.61 5.27
N PRO A 390 -2.89 -0.48 5.28
CA PRO A 390 -3.78 -1.62 5.46
C PRO A 390 -3.66 -2.66 4.33
N ARG A 391 -3.00 -2.30 3.24
CA ARG A 391 -2.78 -3.13 2.05
C ARG A 391 -1.55 -4.03 2.12
N THR A 392 -0.67 -3.82 3.10
CA THR A 392 0.57 -4.60 3.26
C THR A 392 0.32 -5.79 4.18
N HIS A 393 0.10 -6.95 3.60
CA HIS A 393 -0.29 -8.15 4.33
C HIS A 393 0.86 -9.13 4.60
N GLY A 394 2.09 -8.76 4.22
CA GLY A 394 3.25 -9.60 4.44
C GLY A 394 3.42 -10.72 3.42
N ASP A 395 2.74 -10.66 2.28
CA ASP A 395 2.75 -11.72 1.27
C ASP A 395 4.16 -12.08 0.81
N GLY A 396 5.00 -11.07 0.52
CA GLY A 396 6.39 -11.27 0.12
C GLY A 396 7.26 -11.84 1.24
N ILE A 397 7.00 -11.45 2.49
CA ILE A 397 7.73 -11.97 3.67
C ILE A 397 7.40 -13.44 3.86
N ARG A 398 6.11 -13.82 3.87
CA ARG A 398 5.68 -15.20 4.02
C ARG A 398 6.28 -16.08 2.91
N ALA A 399 6.15 -15.64 1.66
CA ALA A 399 6.71 -16.36 0.51
C ALA A 399 8.23 -16.56 0.62
N ALA A 400 8.95 -15.53 1.05
CA ALA A 400 10.40 -15.62 1.25
C ALA A 400 10.77 -16.60 2.37
N VAL A 401 10.04 -16.59 3.50
CA VAL A 401 10.29 -17.51 4.63
C VAL A 401 9.96 -18.96 4.23
N TRP A 402 8.86 -19.21 3.54
CA TRP A 402 8.57 -20.55 2.97
C TRP A 402 9.68 -21.02 2.01
N ALA A 403 10.25 -20.09 1.25
CA ALA A 403 11.38 -20.40 0.37
C ALA A 403 12.70 -20.65 1.11
N GLY A 404 12.76 -20.40 2.42
CA GLY A 404 13.92 -20.64 3.26
C GLY A 404 14.73 -19.39 3.62
N ALA A 405 14.17 -18.21 3.45
CA ALA A 405 14.79 -16.98 3.93
C ALA A 405 14.67 -16.87 5.46
N ASP A 406 15.66 -16.23 6.07
CA ASP A 406 15.59 -15.81 7.46
C ASP A 406 14.85 -14.47 7.56
N MET A 407 14.23 -14.24 8.71
CA MET A 407 13.54 -13.00 9.05
C MET A 407 14.25 -12.30 10.21
N ASP A 408 14.23 -10.97 10.23
CA ASP A 408 14.66 -10.22 11.40
C ASP A 408 13.88 -10.67 12.65
N GLN A 409 14.64 -10.93 13.72
CA GLN A 409 14.08 -11.48 14.97
C GLN A 409 13.36 -10.44 15.82
N GLU A 410 13.58 -9.16 15.56
CA GLU A 410 12.97 -8.06 16.29
C GLU A 410 12.09 -7.22 15.38
N GLY A 411 10.79 -7.21 15.65
CA GLY A 411 9.89 -6.20 15.12
C GLY A 411 10.30 -4.82 15.66
N ALA A 412 10.41 -3.85 14.78
CA ALA A 412 10.75 -2.48 15.15
C ALA A 412 9.79 -1.52 14.44
N PRO A 413 8.50 -1.51 14.83
CA PRO A 413 7.54 -0.63 14.20
C PRO A 413 7.86 0.82 14.53
N MET A 414 7.64 1.68 13.56
CA MET A 414 7.67 3.10 13.80
C MET A 414 6.31 3.53 14.36
N LEU A 415 6.29 3.98 15.61
CA LEU A 415 5.10 4.49 16.27
C LEU A 415 5.01 6.00 16.07
N PHE A 416 3.85 6.46 15.62
CA PHE A 416 3.54 7.88 15.55
C PHE A 416 2.34 8.20 16.42
N ASP A 417 2.35 9.33 17.05
CA ASP A 417 1.24 9.92 17.78
C ASP A 417 0.23 10.62 16.85
N ARG A 418 -0.21 9.91 15.81
CA ARG A 418 -1.02 10.44 14.70
C ARG A 418 -2.44 9.89 14.66
N GLY A 419 -2.90 9.23 15.70
CA GLY A 419 -4.23 8.67 15.76
C GLY A 419 -5.05 9.29 16.90
N ILE A 420 -6.34 9.50 16.65
CA ILE A 420 -7.31 9.80 17.71
C ILE A 420 -8.33 8.66 17.71
N VAL A 421 -8.60 8.12 18.88
CA VAL A 421 -9.70 7.20 19.12
C VAL A 421 -10.78 7.91 19.93
N GLU A 422 -12.02 7.48 19.77
CA GLU A 422 -13.11 8.02 20.55
C GLU A 422 -12.94 7.71 22.04
N PRO A 423 -13.43 8.57 22.95
CA PRO A 423 -13.39 8.30 24.36
C PRO A 423 -14.07 6.97 24.71
N GLY A 424 -13.40 6.18 25.51
CA GLY A 424 -13.91 4.84 25.93
C GLY A 424 -13.56 3.69 24.98
N VAL A 425 -12.94 3.96 23.83
CA VAL A 425 -12.37 2.92 22.98
C VAL A 425 -11.06 2.45 23.60
N ASN A 426 -11.00 1.16 23.90
CA ASN A 426 -9.77 0.52 24.34
C ASN A 426 -8.88 0.20 23.14
N GLY A 427 -7.57 0.37 23.30
CA GLY A 427 -6.61 -0.03 22.30
C GLY A 427 -6.59 -1.55 22.08
N GLY A 428 -6.00 -1.97 20.98
CA GLY A 428 -5.88 -3.36 20.59
C GLY A 428 -6.87 -3.77 19.51
N TYR A 429 -6.70 -4.99 19.03
CA TYR A 429 -7.56 -5.53 17.99
C TYR A 429 -8.92 -5.93 18.53
N ILE A 430 -9.95 -5.71 17.73
CA ILE A 430 -11.30 -6.27 17.93
C ILE A 430 -11.60 -7.31 16.85
N GLU A 431 -12.47 -8.27 17.16
CA GLU A 431 -12.95 -9.23 16.18
C GLU A 431 -13.85 -8.52 15.15
N ASN A 432 -13.51 -8.65 13.89
CA ASN A 432 -14.31 -8.22 12.77
C ASN A 432 -14.16 -9.24 11.63
N ALA A 433 -15.15 -10.09 11.43
CA ALA A 433 -15.11 -11.16 10.43
C ALA A 433 -14.95 -10.64 8.97
N LYS A 434 -15.17 -9.34 8.74
CA LYS A 434 -15.04 -8.71 7.42
C LYS A 434 -13.70 -8.01 7.21
N ALA A 435 -12.90 -7.87 8.26
CA ALA A 435 -11.56 -7.32 8.14
C ALA A 435 -10.57 -8.43 7.81
N PHE A 436 -9.48 -8.06 7.12
CA PHE A 436 -8.40 -8.99 6.81
C PHE A 436 -7.89 -9.66 8.10
N GLY A 437 -7.78 -10.98 8.05
CA GLY A 437 -7.39 -11.76 9.23
C GLY A 437 -8.45 -11.85 10.33
N GLY A 438 -9.69 -11.39 10.08
CA GLY A 438 -10.79 -11.44 11.03
C GLY A 438 -10.70 -10.45 12.18
N ARG A 439 -9.87 -9.43 12.08
CA ARG A 439 -9.63 -8.44 13.13
C ARG A 439 -9.31 -7.06 12.57
N GLU A 440 -9.59 -6.05 13.36
CA GLU A 440 -9.21 -4.66 13.08
C GLU A 440 -8.88 -3.91 14.37
N PHE A 441 -8.21 -2.76 14.23
CA PHE A 441 -8.13 -1.79 15.31
C PHE A 441 -9.43 -0.98 15.38
N PRO A 442 -10.02 -0.79 16.56
CA PRO A 442 -11.26 -0.03 16.72
C PRO A 442 -11.06 1.47 16.48
N GLY A 443 -9.82 1.94 16.55
CA GLY A 443 -9.49 3.34 16.35
C GLY A 443 -9.57 3.77 14.91
N THR A 444 -10.10 4.96 14.67
CA THR A 444 -10.12 5.57 13.36
C THR A 444 -8.88 6.43 13.17
N VAL A 445 -8.18 6.21 12.08
CA VAL A 445 -7.04 7.06 11.72
C VAL A 445 -7.53 8.19 10.83
N LYS A 446 -7.89 9.31 11.44
CA LYS A 446 -7.63 10.57 10.74
C LYS A 446 -6.20 10.95 11.03
N GLN A 447 -5.44 11.26 9.98
CA GLN A 447 -4.14 11.89 10.16
C GLN A 447 -4.32 13.21 10.92
N PHE A 448 -4.07 13.14 12.17
CA PHE A 448 -3.99 14.28 13.05
C PHE A 448 -2.69 14.10 13.81
N ASN A 449 -1.81 15.09 13.79
CA ASN A 449 -0.51 15.03 14.43
C ASN A 449 -0.52 15.73 15.80
N PRO A 450 -1.23 15.21 16.81
CA PRO A 450 -1.25 15.86 18.12
C PRO A 450 0.12 15.82 18.78
N GLY A 451 0.94 14.84 18.41
CA GLY A 451 2.26 14.67 18.99
C GLY A 451 3.23 15.76 18.63
N SER A 452 3.17 16.24 17.40
CA SER A 452 4.03 17.33 16.91
C SER A 452 3.49 18.73 17.19
N GLN A 453 2.40 18.85 17.94
CA GLN A 453 1.82 20.13 18.30
C GLN A 453 2.09 20.48 19.77
N PRO A 454 2.21 21.76 20.12
CA PRO A 454 2.53 22.23 21.47
C PRO A 454 1.33 22.15 22.42
N PHE A 455 0.54 21.09 22.35
CA PHE A 455 -0.60 20.86 23.23
C PHE A 455 -0.15 20.29 24.59
N LEU A 456 -0.91 20.59 25.63
CA LEU A 456 -0.78 19.87 26.89
C LEU A 456 -1.19 18.41 26.67
N LYS A 457 -0.26 17.50 26.89
CA LYS A 457 -0.49 16.05 26.85
C LYS A 457 -0.49 15.51 28.28
N VAL A 458 -1.53 14.79 28.61
CA VAL A 458 -1.70 14.18 29.94
C VAL A 458 -2.01 12.70 29.78
N ASN A 459 -1.62 11.90 30.77
CA ASN A 459 -2.04 10.50 30.88
C ASN A 459 -3.52 10.43 31.34
N ARG A 460 -4.03 9.22 31.53
CA ARG A 460 -5.43 9.00 31.96
C ARG A 460 -5.72 9.56 33.36
N ASP A 461 -4.71 9.78 34.16
CA ASP A 461 -4.82 10.37 35.52
C ASP A 461 -4.80 11.90 35.47
N GLY A 462 -4.69 12.50 34.29
CA GLY A 462 -4.58 13.94 34.10
C GLY A 462 -3.19 14.49 34.38
N GLU A 463 -2.20 13.64 34.55
CA GLU A 463 -0.83 14.05 34.80
C GLU A 463 -0.07 14.31 33.50
N ARG A 464 0.70 15.36 33.45
CA ARG A 464 1.58 15.65 32.33
C ARG A 464 2.71 14.64 32.28
N PHE A 465 2.86 13.93 31.15
CA PHE A 465 3.87 12.90 30.97
C PHE A 465 4.94 13.22 29.90
N ILE A 466 4.74 14.28 29.12
CA ILE A 466 5.71 14.77 28.13
C ILE A 466 6.23 16.12 28.58
N LEU A 467 7.55 16.25 28.63
CA LEU A 467 8.20 17.54 28.84
C LEU A 467 8.01 18.43 27.61
N PRO A 468 8.01 19.79 27.78
CA PRO A 468 8.02 20.67 26.64
C PRO A 468 9.17 20.32 25.69
N LEU A 469 8.95 20.48 24.40
CA LEU A 469 9.91 20.19 23.33
C LEU A 469 11.33 20.76 23.53
N ALA A 470 11.47 21.77 24.38
CA ALA A 470 12.76 22.40 24.75
C ALA A 470 13.74 21.52 25.52
N GLN A 471 13.39 20.29 25.91
CA GLN A 471 14.27 19.39 26.66
C GLN A 471 14.44 18.00 26.07
N GLY A 472 14.16 17.85 24.81
CA GLY A 472 14.74 16.75 24.04
C GLY A 472 13.94 15.53 23.73
N LEU A 473 13.93 15.23 22.46
CA LEU A 473 13.49 13.96 21.89
C LEU A 473 14.29 12.75 22.42
N GLU A 474 15.50 12.93 22.93
CA GLU A 474 16.24 11.87 23.63
C GLU A 474 15.43 11.24 24.76
N GLN A 475 14.65 12.05 25.44
CA GLN A 475 13.76 11.57 26.50
C GLN A 475 12.39 11.11 26.00
N SER A 476 12.01 11.40 24.75
CA SER A 476 10.65 11.12 24.30
C SER A 476 10.45 9.69 23.83
N LEU A 477 11.38 9.09 23.11
CA LEU A 477 11.26 7.68 22.69
C LEU A 477 11.68 6.72 23.79
N ASP A 478 12.83 6.94 24.41
CA ASP A 478 13.23 6.18 25.59
C ASP A 478 12.34 6.50 26.81
N GLY A 479 11.87 7.73 26.94
CA GLY A 479 10.93 8.13 27.98
C GLY A 479 9.52 7.60 27.74
N VAL A 480 9.03 7.55 26.52
CA VAL A 480 7.72 6.94 26.20
C VAL A 480 7.81 5.42 26.39
N VAL A 481 8.84 4.77 25.92
CA VAL A 481 9.04 3.33 26.13
C VAL A 481 9.28 3.01 27.62
N SER A 482 10.01 3.83 28.35
CA SER A 482 10.20 3.68 29.80
C SER A 482 8.93 3.95 30.60
N LEU A 483 8.14 4.97 30.24
CA LEU A 483 6.84 5.26 30.87
C LEU A 483 5.80 4.18 30.57
N ILE A 484 5.82 3.62 29.36
CA ILE A 484 5.02 2.46 28.98
C ILE A 484 5.38 1.26 29.87
N ARG A 485 6.67 1.04 30.08
CA ARG A 485 7.16 -0.06 30.94
C ARG A 485 6.87 0.17 32.42
N GLU A 486 6.99 1.40 32.90
CA GLU A 486 6.80 1.71 34.32
C GLU A 486 5.34 1.87 34.75
N LYS A 487 4.50 2.43 33.91
CA LYS A 487 3.13 2.80 34.29
C LYS A 487 2.02 2.08 33.54
N GLY A 488 2.35 1.26 32.54
CA GLY A 488 1.37 0.48 31.77
C GLY A 488 0.35 1.34 31.00
N GLU A 489 0.71 2.58 30.71
CA GLU A 489 -0.19 3.56 30.12
C GLU A 489 0.40 4.25 28.91
N VAL A 490 -0.31 4.20 27.80
CA VAL A 490 0.11 4.85 26.58
C VAL A 490 -1.04 5.52 25.88
N LEU A 491 -0.83 6.79 25.57
CA LEU A 491 -1.56 7.51 24.55
C LEU A 491 -0.68 7.61 23.32
N VAL A 492 -0.63 6.58 22.49
CA VAL A 492 0.12 6.65 21.23
C VAL A 492 -0.71 6.09 20.11
N GLY A 493 -0.85 6.86 19.08
CA GLY A 493 -1.52 6.44 17.87
C GLY A 493 -0.53 5.98 16.81
N GLY A 494 -0.85 4.92 16.16
CA GLY A 494 -0.47 4.57 14.81
C GLY A 494 0.97 4.16 14.54
N ALA A 495 1.12 2.95 14.03
CA ALA A 495 2.33 2.55 13.32
C ALA A 495 2.32 3.12 11.89
N SER A 496 3.42 3.67 11.42
CA SER A 496 3.60 3.99 10.01
C SER A 496 4.88 3.35 9.50
N ASN A 497 4.81 2.79 8.32
CA ASN A 497 5.97 2.34 7.57
C ASN A 497 6.59 3.47 6.79
#